data_27cf1db47bc6de7a39c035d73f35c63c
#
_entry.id   27cf1db47bc6de7a39c035d73f35c63c
#
_cell.length_a   1.000
_cell.length_b   1.000
_cell.length_c   1.000
_cell.angle_alpha   90.00
_cell.angle_beta   90.00
_cell.angle_gamma   90.00
#
_symmetry.space_group_name_H-M   'P 1'
#
loop_
_entity.id
_entity.type
_entity.pdbx_description
1 polymer ?
#
loop_
_entity_poly.entity_id
_entity_poly.type
_entity_poly.pdbx_seq_one_letter_code
_entity_poly.pdbx_strand_id
1 'polypeptide(L)'
;MARYLTIMKTQIIDKTITVRGVPHYYEWIRQSESVEKKPVMVFIHGWGGSGRYWRSTAAAICDRFDCLLYDMRGFGRSKLPEKSPDLSYDLEEYALDLALFLDSLEIEKIYLNSHSMGASVATFFITMYPERVVKAVLTCNGIFEYNKAAFAAFHKFGKYVVQFRYDWFLKVPFADQLFMARFLHRSIPKSERIAFLEDFLAADYEAALGTIYTSVSKKAVEIMPGKFAEIKIPTLLVSGEKDIIIPAKMGKMAADLNNNIQYVEMANTAHLPMLEDAPTYLQKLQDFLEIN
;
A
#
# COMPACT_ATOMS: atom_id res chain seq x y z
N MET A 1 26.86 24.03 11.24
CA MET A 1 27.60 23.00 10.52
C MET A 1 26.61 22.30 9.57
N ALA A 2 26.66 22.64 8.29
CA ALA A 2 25.83 22.00 7.26
C ALA A 2 26.38 20.59 7.02
N ARG A 3 25.64 19.56 7.43
CA ARG A 3 25.92 18.19 6.95
C ARG A 3 25.56 18.16 5.46
N TYR A 4 26.57 18.01 4.64
CA TYR A 4 26.42 17.65 3.24
C TYR A 4 25.60 16.35 3.18
N LEU A 5 24.35 16.44 2.74
CA LEU A 5 23.58 15.28 2.27
C LEU A 5 24.31 14.76 1.02
N THR A 6 25.19 13.81 1.21
CA THR A 6 25.70 13.00 0.12
C THR A 6 24.48 12.36 -0.52
N ILE A 7 24.15 12.76 -1.76
CA ILE A 7 23.10 12.09 -2.53
C ILE A 7 23.56 10.66 -2.72
N MET A 8 23.04 9.76 -1.87
CA MET A 8 23.31 8.33 -2.00
C MET A 8 22.81 7.89 -3.37
N LYS A 9 23.71 7.37 -4.20
CA LYS A 9 23.33 6.80 -5.49
C LYS A 9 22.47 5.59 -5.24
N THR A 10 21.17 5.70 -5.51
CA THR A 10 20.23 4.59 -5.46
C THR A 10 20.25 3.85 -6.80
N GLN A 11 20.26 2.53 -6.76
CA GLN A 11 20.05 1.67 -7.92
C GLN A 11 18.59 1.19 -7.91
N ILE A 12 17.91 1.37 -9.05
CA ILE A 12 16.57 0.82 -9.29
C ILE A 12 16.72 -0.32 -10.29
N ILE A 13 16.25 -1.51 -9.91
CA ILE A 13 16.24 -2.71 -10.77
C ILE A 13 14.80 -3.19 -10.81
N ASP A 14 14.18 -3.13 -11.97
CA ASP A 14 12.81 -3.59 -12.19
C ASP A 14 12.79 -4.96 -12.88
N LYS A 15 11.82 -5.77 -12.51
CA LYS A 15 11.63 -7.13 -13.03
C LYS A 15 10.15 -7.53 -13.00
N THR A 16 9.88 -8.64 -13.68
CA THR A 16 8.57 -9.31 -13.64
C THR A 16 8.78 -10.79 -13.37
N ILE A 17 7.93 -11.37 -12.51
CA ILE A 17 7.89 -12.79 -12.22
C ILE A 17 6.44 -13.29 -12.30
N THR A 18 6.24 -14.51 -12.80
CA THR A 18 4.90 -15.09 -12.91
C THR A 18 4.52 -15.80 -11.61
N VAL A 19 3.41 -15.37 -11.01
CA VAL A 19 2.82 -16.01 -9.82
C VAL A 19 1.38 -16.39 -10.16
N ARG A 20 1.02 -17.65 -9.97
CA ARG A 20 -0.33 -18.18 -10.25
C ARG A 20 -0.85 -17.85 -11.66
N GLY A 21 0.06 -17.80 -12.65
CA GLY A 21 -0.28 -17.49 -14.04
C GLY A 21 -0.43 -16.00 -14.37
N VAL A 22 -0.18 -15.10 -13.42
CA VAL A 22 -0.20 -13.65 -13.62
C VAL A 22 1.22 -13.10 -13.52
N PRO A 23 1.65 -12.21 -14.43
CA PRO A 23 2.91 -11.50 -14.30
C PRO A 23 2.82 -10.45 -13.18
N HIS A 24 3.72 -10.53 -12.21
CA HIS A 24 3.86 -9.56 -11.12
C HIS A 24 5.10 -8.73 -11.34
N TYR A 25 4.92 -7.44 -11.47
CA TYR A 25 6.01 -6.47 -11.58
C TYR A 25 6.50 -6.05 -10.19
N TYR A 26 7.80 -5.84 -10.07
CA TYR A 26 8.42 -5.32 -8.85
C TYR A 26 9.69 -4.54 -9.14
N GLU A 27 10.06 -3.66 -8.22
CA GLU A 27 11.29 -2.86 -8.27
C GLU A 27 12.10 -3.07 -7.00
N TRP A 28 13.41 -3.28 -7.16
CA TRP A 28 14.36 -3.15 -6.09
C TRP A 28 14.91 -1.74 -6.03
N ILE A 29 14.88 -1.12 -4.86
CA ILE A 29 15.59 0.12 -4.57
C ILE A 29 16.65 -0.20 -3.55
N ARG A 30 17.92 -0.08 -3.96
CA ARG A 30 19.11 -0.45 -3.20
C ARG A 30 20.14 0.67 -3.24
N GLN A 31 21.04 0.69 -2.27
CA GLN A 31 22.21 1.53 -2.31
C GLN A 31 23.22 0.96 -3.33
N SER A 32 23.69 1.80 -4.27
CA SER A 32 24.43 1.37 -5.48
C SER A 32 25.81 0.74 -5.23
N GLU A 33 26.37 0.84 -4.04
CA GLU A 33 27.72 0.35 -3.74
C GLU A 33 27.77 -0.66 -2.57
N SER A 34 26.60 -1.12 -2.11
CA SER A 34 26.55 -2.09 -1.02
C SER A 34 26.72 -3.52 -1.53
N VAL A 35 27.77 -4.18 -1.06
CA VAL A 35 28.01 -5.63 -1.29
C VAL A 35 27.27 -6.47 -0.24
N GLU A 36 26.83 -5.87 0.85
CA GLU A 36 26.21 -6.53 1.98
C GLU A 36 24.70 -6.70 1.76
N LYS A 37 24.20 -7.93 1.96
CA LYS A 37 22.76 -8.20 1.95
C LYS A 37 22.12 -7.54 3.17
N LYS A 38 21.17 -6.64 2.92
CA LYS A 38 20.37 -5.98 3.95
C LYS A 38 19.06 -6.72 4.17
N PRO A 39 18.41 -6.53 5.33
CA PRO A 39 17.03 -6.98 5.50
C PRO A 39 16.13 -6.47 4.39
N VAL A 40 15.20 -7.30 3.94
CA VAL A 40 14.25 -6.90 2.88
C VAL A 40 13.07 -6.17 3.49
N MET A 41 12.74 -4.99 2.97
CA MET A 41 11.48 -4.30 3.24
C MET A 41 10.60 -4.31 2.00
N VAL A 42 9.44 -4.94 2.09
CA VAL A 42 8.44 -4.99 1.02
C VAL A 42 7.44 -3.85 1.18
N PHE A 43 7.11 -3.19 0.07
CA PHE A 43 6.14 -2.11 0.02
C PHE A 43 4.93 -2.52 -0.80
N ILE A 44 3.72 -2.44 -0.20
CA ILE A 44 2.45 -2.74 -0.85
C ILE A 44 1.62 -1.48 -0.99
N HIS A 45 1.18 -1.20 -2.21
CA HIS A 45 0.40 -0.02 -2.55
C HIS A 45 -1.10 -0.17 -2.24
N GLY A 46 -1.83 0.95 -2.25
CA GLY A 46 -3.28 1.01 -2.11
C GLY A 46 -4.03 0.75 -3.43
N TRP A 47 -5.35 0.76 -3.35
CA TRP A 47 -6.25 0.58 -4.48
C TRP A 47 -5.99 1.61 -5.60
N GLY A 48 -5.94 1.12 -6.84
CA GLY A 48 -5.73 1.96 -8.01
C GLY A 48 -4.32 2.55 -8.14
N GLY A 49 -3.39 2.22 -7.23
CA GLY A 49 -2.00 2.69 -7.27
C GLY A 49 -1.03 1.64 -7.80
N SER A 50 0.25 1.92 -7.62
CA SER A 50 1.36 0.99 -7.86
C SER A 50 2.47 1.20 -6.83
N GLY A 51 3.48 0.34 -6.82
CA GLY A 51 4.65 0.48 -5.94
C GLY A 51 5.41 1.80 -6.12
N ARG A 52 5.25 2.50 -7.25
CA ARG A 52 6.06 3.68 -7.59
C ARG A 52 5.92 4.86 -6.62
N TYR A 53 4.79 5.05 -5.96
CA TYR A 53 4.67 6.14 -4.99
C TYR A 53 5.42 5.88 -3.68
N TRP A 54 5.91 4.67 -3.47
CA TRP A 54 6.78 4.33 -2.38
C TRP A 54 8.27 4.62 -2.63
N ARG A 55 8.63 5.00 -3.88
CA ARG A 55 10.03 5.21 -4.27
C ARG A 55 10.78 6.20 -3.39
N SER A 56 10.14 7.31 -3.03
CA SER A 56 10.76 8.32 -2.15
C SER A 56 11.02 7.78 -0.74
N THR A 57 10.06 7.07 -0.16
CA THR A 57 10.21 6.43 1.15
C THR A 57 11.29 5.35 1.11
N ALA A 58 11.26 4.48 0.09
CA ALA A 58 12.25 3.42 -0.10
C ALA A 58 13.67 3.98 -0.28
N ALA A 59 13.83 5.04 -1.09
CA ALA A 59 15.11 5.70 -1.30
C ALA A 59 15.68 6.31 -0.01
N ALA A 60 14.82 6.77 0.90
CA ALA A 60 15.23 7.37 2.15
C ALA A 60 15.75 6.36 3.20
N ILE A 61 15.47 5.06 3.01
CA ILE A 61 15.88 3.98 3.96
C ILE A 61 16.69 2.86 3.29
N CYS A 62 17.08 3.01 2.02
CA CYS A 62 17.81 1.98 1.28
C CYS A 62 19.26 1.79 1.77
N ASP A 63 19.73 2.65 2.68
CA ASP A 63 20.97 2.44 3.43
C ASP A 63 20.85 1.34 4.50
N ARG A 64 19.63 1.08 4.96
CA ARG A 64 19.31 0.08 6.01
C ARG A 64 18.60 -1.15 5.47
N PHE A 65 17.88 -1.05 4.37
CA PHE A 65 17.05 -2.10 3.78
C PHE A 65 17.31 -2.28 2.29
N ASP A 66 17.18 -3.49 1.80
CA ASP A 66 16.89 -3.77 0.41
C ASP A 66 15.37 -3.59 0.21
N CYS A 67 14.96 -2.49 -0.43
CA CYS A 67 13.55 -2.14 -0.56
C CYS A 67 12.94 -2.77 -1.82
N LEU A 68 11.88 -3.54 -1.64
CA LEU A 68 11.16 -4.26 -2.70
C LEU A 68 9.76 -3.65 -2.87
N LEU A 69 9.55 -2.92 -3.94
CA LEU A 69 8.28 -2.32 -4.30
C LEU A 69 7.51 -3.29 -5.19
N TYR A 70 6.33 -3.68 -4.78
CA TYR A 70 5.53 -4.73 -5.41
C TYR A 70 4.23 -4.16 -5.96
N ASP A 71 3.94 -4.41 -7.25
CA ASP A 71 2.66 -4.09 -7.85
C ASP A 71 1.73 -5.29 -7.70
N MET A 72 0.61 -5.11 -7.01
CA MET A 72 -0.38 -6.17 -6.83
C MET A 72 -1.06 -6.55 -8.15
N ARG A 73 -1.50 -7.80 -8.26
CA ARG A 73 -2.20 -8.38 -9.41
C ARG A 73 -3.33 -7.48 -9.93
N GLY A 74 -3.28 -7.13 -11.21
CA GLY A 74 -4.25 -6.25 -11.88
C GLY A 74 -4.05 -4.75 -11.64
N PHE A 75 -2.97 -4.36 -10.96
CA PHE A 75 -2.64 -2.96 -10.69
C PHE A 75 -1.24 -2.62 -11.21
N GLY A 76 -1.01 -1.31 -11.43
CA GLY A 76 0.28 -0.81 -11.90
C GLY A 76 0.72 -1.52 -13.18
N ARG A 77 1.84 -2.21 -13.11
CA ARG A 77 2.45 -2.95 -14.22
C ARG A 77 2.20 -4.48 -14.14
N SER A 78 1.52 -4.95 -13.07
CA SER A 78 1.11 -6.35 -12.89
C SER A 78 -0.21 -6.63 -13.58
N LYS A 79 -0.20 -6.59 -14.93
CA LYS A 79 -1.39 -6.72 -15.75
C LYS A 79 -1.94 -8.13 -15.78
N LEU A 80 -3.27 -8.25 -15.80
CA LEU A 80 -3.92 -9.53 -16.02
C LEU A 80 -3.65 -10.02 -17.45
N PRO A 81 -3.36 -11.32 -17.66
CA PRO A 81 -3.23 -11.88 -18.99
C PRO A 81 -4.61 -11.97 -19.69
N GLU A 82 -4.65 -12.05 -21.02
CA GLU A 82 -5.90 -12.18 -21.80
C GLU A 82 -6.80 -13.34 -21.30
N LYS A 83 -6.17 -14.45 -20.94
CA LYS A 83 -6.83 -15.57 -20.25
C LYS A 83 -6.44 -15.50 -18.78
N SER A 84 -7.14 -14.65 -18.04
CA SER A 84 -6.94 -14.56 -16.60
C SER A 84 -7.27 -15.89 -15.93
N PRO A 85 -6.42 -16.37 -15.00
CA PRO A 85 -6.79 -17.49 -14.17
C PRO A 85 -8.01 -17.16 -13.32
N ASP A 86 -8.80 -18.17 -12.98
CA ASP A 86 -9.99 -18.02 -12.12
C ASP A 86 -9.53 -17.82 -10.65
N LEU A 87 -9.14 -16.59 -10.34
CA LEU A 87 -8.69 -16.17 -9.01
C LEU A 87 -9.64 -15.11 -8.48
N SER A 88 -10.09 -15.28 -7.24
CA SER A 88 -10.95 -14.26 -6.62
C SER A 88 -10.18 -12.96 -6.34
N TYR A 89 -10.92 -11.88 -6.12
CA TYR A 89 -10.37 -10.57 -5.73
C TYR A 89 -10.52 -10.33 -4.22
N ASP A 90 -10.66 -11.40 -3.44
CA ASP A 90 -10.64 -11.33 -1.98
C ASP A 90 -9.24 -10.93 -1.49
N LEU A 91 -9.18 -10.21 -0.38
CA LEU A 91 -7.90 -9.71 0.17
C LEU A 91 -6.98 -10.85 0.64
N GLU A 92 -7.55 -11.98 1.06
CA GLU A 92 -6.82 -13.21 1.38
C GLU A 92 -6.06 -13.76 0.15
N GLU A 93 -6.66 -13.68 -1.04
CA GLU A 93 -6.02 -14.13 -2.27
C GLU A 93 -4.81 -13.27 -2.65
N TYR A 94 -4.89 -11.95 -2.42
CA TYR A 94 -3.74 -11.07 -2.59
C TYR A 94 -2.64 -11.32 -1.55
N ALA A 95 -3.00 -11.70 -0.33
CA ALA A 95 -2.02 -12.12 0.68
C ALA A 95 -1.33 -13.45 0.28
N LEU A 96 -2.06 -14.39 -0.33
CA LEU A 96 -1.49 -15.62 -0.89
C LEU A 96 -0.60 -15.31 -2.10
N ASP A 97 -1.02 -14.40 -2.99
CA ASP A 97 -0.18 -13.94 -4.10
C ASP A 97 1.16 -13.39 -3.59
N LEU A 98 1.14 -12.59 -2.51
CA LEU A 98 2.36 -12.06 -1.88
C LEU A 98 3.24 -13.18 -1.32
N ALA A 99 2.66 -14.19 -0.65
CA ALA A 99 3.43 -15.33 -0.11
C ALA A 99 4.17 -16.06 -1.23
N LEU A 100 3.46 -16.44 -2.29
CA LEU A 100 4.01 -17.15 -3.45
C LEU A 100 5.01 -16.29 -4.25
N PHE A 101 4.80 -14.98 -4.31
CA PHE A 101 5.73 -14.02 -4.88
C PHE A 101 7.06 -14.02 -4.12
N LEU A 102 7.02 -13.95 -2.78
CA LEU A 102 8.21 -14.01 -1.93
C LEU A 102 8.93 -15.36 -2.05
N ASP A 103 8.19 -16.48 -2.13
CA ASP A 103 8.76 -17.81 -2.33
C ASP A 103 9.49 -17.90 -3.67
N SER A 104 8.91 -17.33 -4.74
CA SER A 104 9.53 -17.28 -6.06
C SER A 104 10.80 -16.44 -6.12
N LEU A 105 11.02 -15.55 -5.14
CA LEU A 105 12.23 -14.76 -4.98
C LEU A 105 13.18 -15.32 -3.91
N GLU A 106 12.84 -16.46 -3.30
CA GLU A 106 13.61 -17.09 -2.22
C GLU A 106 13.81 -16.15 -1.01
N ILE A 107 12.76 -15.33 -0.70
CA ILE A 107 12.75 -14.41 0.42
C ILE A 107 11.96 -15.03 1.58
N GLU A 108 12.64 -15.46 2.63
CA GLU A 108 12.01 -16.13 3.76
C GLU A 108 11.36 -15.16 4.75
N LYS A 109 12.01 -14.03 5.02
CA LYS A 109 11.58 -13.09 6.06
C LYS A 109 11.72 -11.65 5.64
N ILE A 110 10.71 -10.82 5.95
CA ILE A 110 10.61 -9.42 5.50
C ILE A 110 10.25 -8.47 6.65
N TYR A 111 10.54 -7.19 6.42
CA TYR A 111 9.79 -6.06 6.99
C TYR A 111 8.73 -5.66 5.99
N LEU A 112 7.56 -5.22 6.44
CA LEU A 112 6.42 -4.94 5.58
C LEU A 112 5.92 -3.52 5.80
N ASN A 113 5.86 -2.71 4.73
CA ASN A 113 5.24 -1.39 4.73
C ASN A 113 4.10 -1.37 3.70
N SER A 114 2.94 -0.90 4.09
CA SER A 114 1.73 -1.03 3.29
C SER A 114 0.78 0.15 3.46
N HIS A 115 -0.10 0.36 2.47
CA HIS A 115 -1.01 1.49 2.45
C HIS A 115 -2.41 1.10 2.03
N SER A 116 -3.44 1.61 2.74
CA SER A 116 -4.86 1.52 2.36
C SER A 116 -5.29 0.06 2.10
N MET A 117 -5.84 -0.27 0.93
CA MET A 117 -6.17 -1.65 0.55
C MET A 117 -4.96 -2.60 0.71
N GLY A 118 -3.76 -2.17 0.33
CA GLY A 118 -2.54 -2.95 0.54
C GLY A 118 -2.24 -3.20 2.02
N ALA A 119 -2.63 -2.29 2.92
CA ALA A 119 -2.52 -2.53 4.35
C ALA A 119 -3.55 -3.54 4.86
N SER A 120 -4.72 -3.63 4.23
CA SER A 120 -5.66 -4.72 4.51
C SER A 120 -5.13 -6.07 4.02
N VAL A 121 -4.53 -6.13 2.82
CA VAL A 121 -3.81 -7.33 2.34
C VAL A 121 -2.67 -7.70 3.31
N ALA A 122 -1.88 -6.72 3.76
CA ALA A 122 -0.83 -6.92 4.73
C ALA A 122 -1.36 -7.49 6.06
N THR A 123 -2.54 -7.03 6.52
CA THR A 123 -3.18 -7.55 7.74
C THR A 123 -3.52 -9.04 7.60
N PHE A 124 -4.04 -9.47 6.44
CA PHE A 124 -4.22 -10.90 6.17
C PHE A 124 -2.88 -11.63 6.11
N PHE A 125 -1.89 -11.09 5.42
CA PHE A 125 -0.59 -11.72 5.28
C PHE A 125 0.09 -11.96 6.63
N ILE A 126 0.15 -10.96 7.51
CA ILE A 126 0.81 -11.09 8.82
C ILE A 126 0.06 -11.99 9.81
N THR A 127 -1.24 -12.22 9.59
CA THR A 127 -2.02 -13.18 10.40
C THR A 127 -1.93 -14.60 9.85
N MET A 128 -1.77 -14.78 8.53
CA MET A 128 -1.62 -16.08 7.89
C MET A 128 -0.19 -16.62 8.00
N TYR A 129 0.81 -15.73 7.94
CA TYR A 129 2.24 -16.06 7.89
C TYR A 129 3.06 -15.19 8.87
N PRO A 130 2.75 -15.21 10.19
CA PRO A 130 3.41 -14.32 11.16
C PRO A 130 4.93 -14.55 11.24
N GLU A 131 5.40 -15.77 10.99
CA GLU A 131 6.84 -16.13 11.00
C GLU A 131 7.62 -15.49 9.84
N ARG A 132 6.93 -15.07 8.77
CA ARG A 132 7.52 -14.43 7.59
C ARG A 132 7.78 -12.93 7.79
N VAL A 133 7.29 -12.32 8.87
CA VAL A 133 7.36 -10.86 9.06
C VAL A 133 7.99 -10.49 10.38
N VAL A 134 9.02 -9.62 10.33
CA VAL A 134 9.71 -9.11 11.53
C VAL A 134 8.92 -7.99 12.20
N LYS A 135 8.57 -6.96 11.44
CA LYS A 135 7.73 -5.82 11.84
C LYS A 135 6.88 -5.39 10.66
N ALA A 136 5.68 -4.87 10.90
CA ALA A 136 4.78 -4.37 9.87
C ALA A 136 4.37 -2.92 10.12
N VAL A 137 4.18 -2.16 9.04
CA VAL A 137 3.61 -0.82 9.04
C VAL A 137 2.36 -0.80 8.18
N LEU A 138 1.24 -0.42 8.77
CA LEU A 138 -0.07 -0.33 8.14
C LEU A 138 -0.48 1.14 8.08
N THR A 139 -0.41 1.75 6.90
CA THR A 139 -0.73 3.17 6.71
C THR A 139 -2.14 3.33 6.19
N CYS A 140 -2.93 4.20 6.84
CA CYS A 140 -4.32 4.48 6.48
C CYS A 140 -5.16 3.20 6.34
N ASN A 141 -5.19 2.42 7.41
CA ASN A 141 -5.99 1.21 7.55
C ASN A 141 -6.85 1.27 8.83
N GLY A 142 -7.86 0.41 8.92
CA GLY A 142 -8.75 0.38 10.08
C GLY A 142 -9.94 -0.55 9.89
N ILE A 143 -10.86 -0.51 10.85
CA ILE A 143 -12.10 -1.28 10.82
C ILE A 143 -13.29 -0.39 10.49
N PHE A 144 -14.13 -0.85 9.57
CA PHE A 144 -15.34 -0.15 9.16
C PHE A 144 -16.55 -0.62 9.96
N GLU A 145 -17.46 0.29 10.27
CA GLU A 145 -18.79 -0.06 10.73
C GLU A 145 -19.69 -0.39 9.54
N TYR A 146 -20.40 -1.53 9.63
CA TYR A 146 -21.29 -1.92 8.53
C TYR A 146 -22.51 -1.01 8.44
N ASN A 147 -22.65 -0.35 7.29
CA ASN A 147 -23.86 0.38 6.93
C ASN A 147 -24.32 -0.05 5.54
N LYS A 148 -25.40 -0.81 5.46
CA LYS A 148 -25.93 -1.39 4.21
C LYS A 148 -26.18 -0.33 3.12
N ALA A 149 -26.76 0.81 3.48
CA ALA A 149 -27.07 1.87 2.51
C ALA A 149 -25.81 2.55 2.00
N ALA A 150 -24.86 2.88 2.91
CA ALA A 150 -23.59 3.47 2.55
C ALA A 150 -22.75 2.53 1.67
N PHE A 151 -22.72 1.22 1.97
CA PHE A 151 -22.00 0.24 1.18
C PHE A 151 -22.60 0.03 -0.19
N ALA A 152 -23.93 -0.03 -0.30
CA ALA A 152 -24.62 -0.09 -1.59
C ALA A 152 -24.34 1.15 -2.45
N ALA A 153 -24.35 2.34 -1.84
CA ALA A 153 -24.01 3.60 -2.52
C ALA A 153 -22.53 3.61 -2.95
N PHE A 154 -21.62 3.15 -2.08
CA PHE A 154 -20.18 3.03 -2.38
C PHE A 154 -19.93 2.09 -3.55
N HIS A 155 -20.55 0.90 -3.57
CA HIS A 155 -20.41 -0.06 -4.67
C HIS A 155 -20.95 0.49 -5.98
N LYS A 156 -22.13 1.13 -5.95
CA LYS A 156 -22.72 1.77 -7.13
C LYS A 156 -21.81 2.87 -7.68
N PHE A 157 -21.34 3.76 -6.82
CA PHE A 157 -20.42 4.84 -7.21
C PHE A 157 -19.09 4.27 -7.70
N GLY A 158 -18.51 3.33 -6.97
CA GLY A 158 -17.25 2.66 -7.31
C GLY A 158 -17.29 1.99 -8.67
N LYS A 159 -18.41 1.34 -9.03
CA LYS A 159 -18.61 0.78 -10.37
C LYS A 159 -18.51 1.85 -11.46
N TYR A 160 -19.15 3.00 -11.28
CA TYR A 160 -19.05 4.10 -12.25
C TYR A 160 -17.61 4.67 -12.31
N VAL A 161 -16.96 4.84 -11.15
CA VAL A 161 -15.58 5.32 -11.09
C VAL A 161 -14.64 4.40 -11.87
N VAL A 162 -14.81 3.07 -11.76
CA VAL A 162 -14.00 2.10 -12.52
C VAL A 162 -14.39 2.07 -14.00
N GLN A 163 -15.68 2.20 -14.33
CA GLN A 163 -16.17 2.14 -15.71
C GLN A 163 -15.77 3.35 -16.56
N PHE A 164 -15.68 4.54 -15.95
CA PHE A 164 -15.40 5.79 -16.66
C PHE A 164 -13.93 6.22 -16.56
N ARG A 165 -12.98 5.29 -16.54
CA ARG A 165 -11.54 5.52 -16.57
C ARG A 165 -11.06 5.57 -18.02
N TYR A 166 -10.88 6.75 -18.55
CA TYR A 166 -10.45 6.96 -19.93
C TYR A 166 -9.11 7.69 -19.96
N ASP A 167 -8.18 7.27 -20.80
CA ASP A 167 -6.83 7.85 -20.93
C ASP A 167 -6.85 9.34 -21.29
N TRP A 168 -7.91 9.83 -21.93
CA TRP A 168 -8.03 11.25 -22.24
C TRP A 168 -8.13 12.16 -21.00
N PHE A 169 -8.46 11.60 -19.82
CA PHE A 169 -8.42 12.34 -18.56
C PHE A 169 -7.03 12.94 -18.28
N LEU A 170 -5.95 12.27 -18.69
CA LEU A 170 -4.57 12.78 -18.56
C LEU A 170 -4.33 14.08 -19.35
N LYS A 171 -5.16 14.35 -20.35
CA LYS A 171 -5.06 15.57 -21.18
C LYS A 171 -5.96 16.72 -20.67
N VAL A 172 -6.79 16.45 -19.67
CA VAL A 172 -7.68 17.46 -19.07
C VAL A 172 -6.86 18.37 -18.14
N PRO A 173 -6.91 19.69 -18.30
CA PRO A 173 -6.24 20.60 -17.36
C PRO A 173 -6.70 20.37 -15.95
N PHE A 174 -5.75 20.29 -15.01
CA PHE A 174 -5.98 20.10 -13.56
C PHE A 174 -6.66 18.76 -13.17
N ALA A 175 -6.76 17.79 -14.07
CA ALA A 175 -7.35 16.48 -13.77
C ALA A 175 -6.63 15.78 -12.60
N ASP A 176 -5.31 15.88 -12.54
CA ASP A 176 -4.48 15.36 -11.44
C ASP A 176 -4.83 16.01 -10.09
N GLN A 177 -5.08 17.31 -10.06
CA GLN A 177 -5.49 18.02 -8.85
C GLN A 177 -6.88 17.62 -8.40
N LEU A 178 -7.84 17.60 -9.34
CA LEU A 178 -9.24 17.24 -9.07
C LEU A 178 -9.32 15.79 -8.57
N PHE A 179 -8.61 14.88 -9.21
CA PHE A 179 -8.57 13.47 -8.82
C PHE A 179 -8.00 13.30 -7.41
N MET A 180 -6.88 13.97 -7.12
CA MET A 180 -6.18 13.83 -5.84
C MET A 180 -6.80 14.63 -4.70
N ALA A 181 -7.69 15.60 -4.98
CA ALA A 181 -8.29 16.47 -3.95
C ALA A 181 -8.99 15.69 -2.83
N ARG A 182 -9.51 14.49 -3.14
CA ARG A 182 -10.19 13.63 -2.15
C ARG A 182 -9.20 12.91 -1.22
N PHE A 183 -7.96 12.73 -1.66
CA PHE A 183 -6.96 11.93 -0.97
C PHE A 183 -5.95 12.77 -0.19
N LEU A 184 -5.90 14.08 -0.43
CA LEU A 184 -4.87 14.96 0.08
C LEU A 184 -5.44 16.08 0.95
N HIS A 185 -4.76 16.38 2.05
CA HIS A 185 -4.92 17.63 2.82
C HIS A 185 -3.81 18.62 2.47
N ARG A 186 -2.56 18.15 2.31
CA ARG A 186 -1.43 18.95 1.83
C ARG A 186 -1.14 18.63 0.37
N SER A 187 -0.63 19.62 -0.36
CA SER A 187 -0.22 19.39 -1.74
C SER A 187 1.03 18.52 -1.81
N ILE A 188 1.06 17.63 -2.80
CA ILE A 188 2.23 16.82 -3.16
C ILE A 188 2.76 17.27 -4.53
N PRO A 189 3.98 16.89 -4.93
CA PRO A 189 4.54 17.22 -6.23
C PRO A 189 3.60 16.84 -7.39
N LYS A 190 3.56 17.66 -8.45
CA LYS A 190 2.72 17.40 -9.63
C LYS A 190 3.03 16.06 -10.27
N SER A 191 4.31 15.66 -10.33
CA SER A 191 4.74 14.35 -10.83
C SER A 191 4.07 13.19 -10.10
N GLU A 192 3.96 13.27 -8.76
CA GLU A 192 3.30 12.26 -7.95
C GLU A 192 1.79 12.21 -8.24
N ARG A 193 1.12 13.38 -8.34
CA ARG A 193 -0.32 13.42 -8.67
C ARG A 193 -0.62 12.82 -10.04
N ILE A 194 0.19 13.16 -11.04
CA ILE A 194 0.06 12.58 -12.39
C ILE A 194 0.29 11.07 -12.33
N ALA A 195 1.32 10.63 -11.63
CA ALA A 195 1.64 9.22 -11.47
C ALA A 195 0.47 8.43 -10.85
N PHE A 196 -0.19 8.96 -9.82
CA PHE A 196 -1.38 8.35 -9.25
C PHE A 196 -2.54 8.27 -10.24
N LEU A 197 -2.79 9.34 -10.99
CA LEU A 197 -3.85 9.34 -12.01
C LEU A 197 -3.56 8.32 -13.12
N GLU A 198 -2.32 8.24 -13.60
CA GLU A 198 -1.89 7.22 -14.57
C GLU A 198 -2.12 5.79 -14.05
N ASP A 199 -1.69 5.49 -12.82
CA ASP A 199 -1.88 4.18 -12.21
C ASP A 199 -3.36 3.83 -12.07
N PHE A 200 -4.16 4.78 -11.61
CA PHE A 200 -5.61 4.61 -11.50
C PHE A 200 -6.28 4.30 -12.83
N LEU A 201 -5.90 5.01 -13.90
CA LEU A 201 -6.45 4.78 -15.24
C LEU A 201 -5.98 3.44 -15.80
N ALA A 202 -4.74 3.06 -15.49
CA ALA A 202 -4.11 1.85 -16.00
C ALA A 202 -4.55 0.57 -15.28
N ALA A 203 -5.13 0.62 -14.08
CA ALA A 203 -5.56 -0.59 -13.35
C ALA A 203 -6.54 -1.44 -14.18
N ASP A 204 -6.41 -2.77 -14.13
CA ASP A 204 -7.31 -3.66 -14.86
C ASP A 204 -8.74 -3.55 -14.33
N TYR A 205 -9.71 -3.62 -15.23
CA TYR A 205 -11.13 -3.40 -14.88
C TYR A 205 -11.63 -4.38 -13.82
N GLU A 206 -11.36 -5.67 -14.05
CA GLU A 206 -11.81 -6.75 -13.19
C GLU A 206 -11.18 -6.65 -11.79
N ALA A 207 -9.88 -6.37 -11.72
CA ALA A 207 -9.16 -6.23 -10.46
C ALA A 207 -9.65 -4.99 -9.68
N ALA A 208 -9.77 -3.84 -10.36
CA ALA A 208 -10.22 -2.62 -9.73
C ALA A 208 -11.66 -2.74 -9.21
N LEU A 209 -12.56 -3.35 -9.97
CA LEU A 209 -13.96 -3.52 -9.57
C LEU A 209 -14.12 -4.62 -8.51
N GLY A 210 -13.46 -5.76 -8.71
CA GLY A 210 -13.52 -6.90 -7.79
C GLY A 210 -13.02 -6.53 -6.40
N THR A 211 -11.90 -5.83 -6.31
CA THR A 211 -11.35 -5.38 -5.02
C THR A 211 -12.19 -4.30 -4.33
N ILE A 212 -12.93 -3.45 -5.05
CA ILE A 212 -13.93 -2.55 -4.44
C ILE A 212 -15.01 -3.37 -3.72
N TYR A 213 -15.52 -4.40 -4.39
CA TYR A 213 -16.61 -5.21 -3.82
C TYR A 213 -16.15 -6.07 -2.65
N THR A 214 -14.89 -6.51 -2.63
CA THR A 214 -14.37 -7.35 -1.55
C THR A 214 -13.85 -6.54 -0.36
N SER A 215 -13.13 -5.44 -0.61
CA SER A 215 -12.53 -4.60 0.45
C SER A 215 -13.58 -3.87 1.29
N VAL A 216 -14.68 -3.41 0.66
CA VAL A 216 -15.77 -2.70 1.34
C VAL A 216 -17.03 -3.58 1.28
N SER A 217 -17.02 -4.65 2.06
CA SER A 217 -18.09 -5.65 2.08
C SER A 217 -18.49 -5.98 3.51
N LYS A 218 -19.68 -6.60 3.66
CA LYS A 218 -20.11 -7.14 4.95
C LYS A 218 -19.11 -8.17 5.48
N LYS A 219 -18.60 -9.06 4.60
CA LYS A 219 -17.55 -10.04 4.92
C LYS A 219 -16.31 -9.37 5.51
N ALA A 220 -15.80 -8.31 4.85
CA ALA A 220 -14.62 -7.59 5.31
C ALA A 220 -14.84 -6.95 6.70
N VAL A 221 -16.02 -6.33 6.93
CA VAL A 221 -16.36 -5.74 8.24
C VAL A 221 -16.42 -6.78 9.34
N GLU A 222 -16.96 -7.97 9.07
CA GLU A 222 -17.07 -9.05 10.05
C GLU A 222 -15.72 -9.70 10.36
N ILE A 223 -14.80 -9.79 9.38
CA ILE A 223 -13.53 -10.50 9.52
C ILE A 223 -12.43 -9.60 10.05
N MET A 224 -12.32 -8.34 9.56
CA MET A 224 -11.18 -7.47 9.86
C MET A 224 -10.92 -7.24 11.35
N PRO A 225 -11.93 -7.03 12.24
CA PRO A 225 -11.65 -6.88 13.66
C PRO A 225 -10.93 -8.09 14.27
N GLY A 226 -11.34 -9.31 13.88
CA GLY A 226 -10.66 -10.55 14.29
C GLY A 226 -9.22 -10.59 13.79
N LYS A 227 -8.98 -10.18 12.54
CA LYS A 227 -7.62 -10.13 11.97
C LYS A 227 -6.70 -9.17 12.72
N PHE A 228 -7.17 -7.96 13.07
CA PHE A 228 -6.39 -7.06 13.92
C PHE A 228 -6.11 -7.64 15.31
N ALA A 229 -7.09 -8.29 15.93
CA ALA A 229 -6.91 -8.94 17.24
C ALA A 229 -5.91 -10.11 17.19
N GLU A 230 -5.79 -10.81 16.05
CA GLU A 230 -4.89 -11.96 15.84
C GLU A 230 -3.43 -11.60 15.54
N ILE A 231 -3.08 -10.34 15.32
CA ILE A 231 -1.71 -9.91 14.98
C ILE A 231 -0.74 -10.28 16.11
N LYS A 232 0.30 -11.04 15.78
CA LYS A 232 1.30 -11.53 16.75
C LYS A 232 2.64 -10.82 16.68
N ILE A 233 2.85 -9.98 15.66
CA ILE A 233 4.12 -9.29 15.41
C ILE A 233 4.02 -7.81 15.76
N PRO A 234 5.14 -7.14 16.10
CA PRO A 234 5.14 -5.70 16.28
C PRO A 234 4.64 -4.99 15.03
N THR A 235 3.60 -4.17 15.19
CA THR A 235 2.93 -3.48 14.08
C THR A 235 2.75 -2.01 14.41
N LEU A 236 3.08 -1.13 13.47
CA LEU A 236 2.77 0.30 13.53
C LEU A 236 1.57 0.58 12.64
N LEU A 237 0.51 1.17 13.18
CA LEU A 237 -0.62 1.66 12.43
C LEU A 237 -0.57 3.20 12.37
N VAL A 238 -0.46 3.75 11.16
CA VAL A 238 -0.36 5.18 10.90
C VAL A 238 -1.65 5.66 10.24
N SER A 239 -2.30 6.68 10.80
CA SER A 239 -3.47 7.33 10.20
C SER A 239 -3.19 8.81 9.92
N GLY A 240 -3.78 9.35 8.86
CA GLY A 240 -3.81 10.80 8.64
C GLY A 240 -5.00 11.43 9.39
N GLU A 241 -4.76 12.52 10.12
CA GLU A 241 -5.81 13.23 10.90
C GLU A 241 -6.99 13.67 10.03
N LYS A 242 -6.72 14.09 8.80
CA LYS A 242 -7.70 14.61 7.83
C LYS A 242 -8.14 13.60 6.79
N ASP A 243 -7.83 12.32 6.97
CA ASP A 243 -8.23 11.27 6.05
C ASP A 243 -9.75 11.07 6.07
N ILE A 244 -10.40 11.34 4.92
CA ILE A 244 -11.84 11.15 4.72
C ILE A 244 -12.18 9.81 4.06
N ILE A 245 -11.18 9.07 3.60
CA ILE A 245 -11.32 7.74 2.99
C ILE A 245 -11.36 6.67 4.11
N ILE A 246 -10.35 6.69 4.98
CA ILE A 246 -10.29 5.86 6.18
C ILE A 246 -10.02 6.80 7.38
N PRO A 247 -11.06 7.37 7.98
CA PRO A 247 -10.92 8.28 9.11
C PRO A 247 -10.04 7.71 10.23
N ALA A 248 -9.19 8.55 10.82
CA ALA A 248 -8.24 8.17 11.86
C ALA A 248 -8.88 7.38 13.02
N LYS A 249 -10.15 7.68 13.35
CA LYS A 249 -10.94 6.93 14.33
C LYS A 249 -10.98 5.43 14.01
N MET A 250 -11.10 5.05 12.74
CA MET A 250 -11.17 3.63 12.33
C MET A 250 -9.84 2.91 12.56
N GLY A 251 -8.72 3.60 12.31
CA GLY A 251 -7.38 3.09 12.64
C GLY A 251 -7.16 2.95 14.14
N LYS A 252 -7.58 3.97 14.93
CA LYS A 252 -7.50 3.92 16.39
C LYS A 252 -8.29 2.75 16.96
N MET A 253 -9.54 2.53 16.48
CA MET A 253 -10.36 1.39 16.89
C MET A 253 -9.69 0.05 16.57
N ALA A 254 -9.04 -0.07 15.41
CA ALA A 254 -8.30 -1.28 15.05
C ALA A 254 -7.09 -1.53 15.97
N ALA A 255 -6.34 -0.48 16.27
CA ALA A 255 -5.16 -0.56 17.14
C ALA A 255 -5.54 -0.95 18.58
N ASP A 256 -6.66 -0.46 19.08
CA ASP A 256 -7.14 -0.76 20.44
C ASP A 256 -7.52 -2.23 20.66
N LEU A 257 -7.63 -3.03 19.59
CA LEU A 257 -7.90 -4.46 19.68
C LEU A 257 -6.67 -5.30 20.07
N ASN A 258 -5.44 -4.74 19.96
CA ASN A 258 -4.24 -5.56 20.10
C ASN A 258 -3.03 -4.74 20.57
N ASN A 259 -2.42 -5.16 21.69
CA ASN A 259 -1.27 -4.50 22.29
C ASN A 259 0.02 -4.59 21.42
N ASN A 260 0.07 -5.44 20.41
CA ASN A 260 1.17 -5.49 19.44
C ASN A 260 1.11 -4.34 18.42
N ILE A 261 0.01 -3.58 18.41
CA ILE A 261 -0.21 -2.48 17.47
C ILE A 261 0.04 -1.14 18.16
N GLN A 262 1.14 -0.49 17.77
CA GLN A 262 1.40 0.89 18.11
C GLN A 262 0.61 1.81 17.16
N TYR A 263 -0.11 2.79 17.66
CA TYR A 263 -0.90 3.75 16.88
C TYR A 263 -0.25 5.12 16.80
N VAL A 264 -0.23 5.69 15.60
CA VAL A 264 0.22 7.07 15.35
C VAL A 264 -0.78 7.77 14.45
N GLU A 265 -1.24 8.96 14.88
CA GLU A 265 -2.01 9.88 14.06
C GLU A 265 -1.11 11.02 13.60
N MET A 266 -1.00 11.22 12.28
CA MET A 266 -0.19 12.29 11.69
C MET A 266 -1.04 13.53 11.47
N ALA A 267 -0.70 14.59 12.20
CA ALA A 267 -1.41 15.88 12.14
C ALA A 267 -1.36 16.52 10.75
N ASN A 268 -2.47 17.12 10.33
CA ASN A 268 -2.60 17.85 9.06
C ASN A 268 -2.21 17.02 7.81
N THR A 269 -2.39 15.70 7.83
CA THR A 269 -2.26 14.82 6.66
C THR A 269 -3.56 14.07 6.40
N ALA A 270 -3.80 13.66 5.17
CA ALA A 270 -4.95 12.84 4.80
C ALA A 270 -4.54 11.40 4.42
N HIS A 271 -4.97 10.91 3.27
CA HIS A 271 -4.84 9.49 2.90
C HIS A 271 -3.42 9.08 2.47
N LEU A 272 -2.53 10.04 2.22
CA LEU A 272 -1.16 9.78 1.75
C LEU A 272 -0.11 10.45 2.67
N PRO A 273 -0.13 10.17 3.99
CA PRO A 273 0.75 10.85 4.95
C PRO A 273 2.24 10.69 4.61
N MET A 274 2.65 9.58 3.97
CA MET A 274 4.02 9.34 3.53
C MET A 274 4.49 10.27 2.40
N LEU A 275 3.56 10.91 1.68
CA LEU A 275 3.85 11.90 0.64
C LEU A 275 3.54 13.32 1.10
N GLU A 276 2.50 13.50 1.93
CA GLU A 276 2.06 14.80 2.42
C GLU A 276 3.00 15.39 3.49
N ASP A 277 3.58 14.53 4.32
CA ASP A 277 4.57 14.89 5.34
C ASP A 277 5.65 13.79 5.45
N ALA A 278 6.41 13.62 4.37
CA ALA A 278 7.44 12.60 4.29
C ALA A 278 8.47 12.65 5.44
N PRO A 279 8.95 13.84 5.89
CA PRO A 279 9.89 13.88 7.01
C PRO A 279 9.32 13.29 8.31
N THR A 280 8.08 13.67 8.67
CA THR A 280 7.42 13.15 9.87
C THR A 280 7.12 11.66 9.73
N TYR A 281 6.65 11.20 8.55
CA TYR A 281 6.41 9.79 8.30
C TYR A 281 7.68 8.95 8.43
N LEU A 282 8.78 9.39 7.81
CA LEU A 282 10.08 8.72 7.90
C LEU A 282 10.60 8.66 9.33
N GLN A 283 10.45 9.73 10.11
CA GLN A 283 10.85 9.72 11.53
C GLN A 283 10.05 8.66 12.32
N LYS A 284 8.72 8.58 12.13
CA LYS A 284 7.88 7.57 12.80
C LYS A 284 8.24 6.15 12.38
N LEU A 285 8.54 5.97 11.09
CA LEU A 285 8.99 4.70 10.54
C LEU A 285 10.33 4.29 11.16
N GLN A 286 11.31 5.20 11.21
CA GLN A 286 12.64 4.95 11.76
C GLN A 286 12.59 4.66 13.26
N ASP A 287 11.82 5.44 14.03
CA ASP A 287 11.61 5.23 15.47
C ASP A 287 11.06 3.82 15.74
N PHE A 288 10.02 3.41 14.99
CA PHE A 288 9.41 2.09 15.13
C PHE A 288 10.33 0.94 14.72
N LEU A 289 11.10 1.13 13.66
CA LEU A 289 12.05 0.12 13.16
C LEU A 289 13.34 0.07 13.99
N GLU A 290 13.57 1.06 14.88
CA GLU A 290 14.79 1.19 15.69
C GLU A 290 16.05 1.36 14.81
N ILE A 291 15.91 2.12 13.72
CA ILE A 291 16.98 2.45 12.78
C ILE A 291 17.25 3.95 12.85
N ASN A 292 18.20 4.38 13.66
CA ASN A 292 18.65 5.78 13.76
C ASN A 292 19.91 6.04 12.92
#